data_f1d72da355534f7ddb3065dfde86cf94
#
_entry.id   f1d72da355534f7ddb3065dfde86cf94
#
_cell.length_a   1.000
_cell.length_b   1.000
_cell.length_c   1.000
_cell.angle_alpha   90.00
_cell.angle_beta   90.00
_cell.angle_gamma   90.00
#
_symmetry.space_group_name_H-M   'P 1'
#
loop_
_entity.id
_entity.type
_entity.pdbx_description
1 polymer ?
#
loop_
_entity_poly.entity_id
_entity_poly.type
_entity_poly.pdbx_seq_one_letter_code
_entity_poly.pdbx_strand_id
1 'polypeptide(L)'
;MNDSRRLIARLAPLLPQLVFAFRRRRGEIPDVLKQAGSHGERHIGVLISLAIMGPATVSELARRTELSTAHASLVVGELARAGLVDRDHDERDRRRIVVSLSGAATPAVAEMRKRNSAPLLQFLSELDDSEAERFIDHLERLVALLRAENSSANSPEPTVTSP
;
A
#
# COMPACT_ATOMS: atom_id res chain seq x y z
N MET A 1 13.29 28.29 -16.51
CA MET A 1 14.10 27.11 -16.07
C MET A 1 14.56 27.16 -14.62
N ASN A 2 14.53 28.32 -13.98
CA ASN A 2 14.99 28.52 -12.57
C ASN A 2 13.92 28.16 -11.50
N ASP A 3 12.65 28.24 -11.85
CA ASP A 3 11.54 28.05 -10.90
C ASP A 3 11.31 26.57 -10.53
N SER A 4 11.38 25.66 -11.50
CA SER A 4 11.23 24.21 -11.25
C SER A 4 12.34 23.66 -10.35
N ARG A 5 13.59 24.12 -10.49
CA ARG A 5 14.70 23.73 -9.60
C ARG A 5 14.48 24.18 -8.17
N ARG A 6 13.95 25.39 -7.98
CA ARG A 6 13.61 25.92 -6.66
C ARG A 6 12.47 25.12 -6.02
N LEU A 7 11.45 24.74 -6.78
CA LEU A 7 10.34 23.92 -6.29
C LEU A 7 10.81 22.51 -5.92
N ILE A 8 11.66 21.88 -6.74
CA ILE A 8 12.25 20.58 -6.42
C ILE A 8 13.09 20.65 -5.15
N ALA A 9 13.92 21.69 -4.98
CA ALA A 9 14.73 21.86 -3.77
C ALA A 9 13.88 21.98 -2.49
N ARG A 10 12.65 22.47 -2.59
CA ARG A 10 11.68 22.52 -1.48
C ARG A 10 10.94 21.19 -1.28
N LEU A 11 10.56 20.53 -2.36
CA LEU A 11 9.77 19.29 -2.33
C LEU A 11 10.59 18.08 -1.93
N ALA A 12 11.80 17.93 -2.50
CA ALA A 12 12.62 16.73 -2.32
C ALA A 12 12.90 16.36 -0.86
N PRO A 13 13.18 17.31 0.06
CA PRO A 13 13.36 16.99 1.48
C PRO A 13 12.07 16.56 2.19
N LEU A 14 10.90 16.95 1.69
CA LEU A 14 9.61 16.62 2.32
C LEU A 14 9.21 15.15 2.08
N LEU A 15 9.60 14.57 0.95
CA LEU A 15 9.24 13.19 0.61
C LEU A 15 9.77 12.16 1.63
N PRO A 16 11.09 12.12 1.95
CA PRO A 16 11.58 11.22 2.99
C PRO A 16 11.00 11.55 4.37
N GLN A 17 10.81 12.83 4.71
CA GLN A 17 10.19 13.22 5.98
C GLN A 17 8.76 12.68 6.09
N LEU A 18 7.98 12.75 5.02
CA LEU A 18 6.62 12.19 4.96
C LEU A 18 6.65 10.67 5.17
N VAL A 19 7.54 9.96 4.48
CA VAL A 19 7.71 8.51 4.65
C VAL A 19 8.09 8.17 6.10
N PHE A 20 9.07 8.87 6.69
CA PHE A 20 9.47 8.64 8.09
C PHE A 20 8.36 8.98 9.07
N ALA A 21 7.60 10.06 8.86
CA ALA A 21 6.47 10.42 9.70
C ALA A 21 5.38 9.33 9.68
N PHE A 22 5.03 8.80 8.50
CA PHE A 22 4.10 7.68 8.40
C PHE A 22 4.65 6.39 9.04
N ARG A 23 5.93 6.06 8.83
CA ARG A 23 6.58 4.91 9.48
C ARG A 23 6.56 5.02 11.00
N ARG A 24 6.86 6.19 11.54
CA ARG A 24 6.86 6.44 12.98
C ARG A 24 5.46 6.31 13.59
N ARG A 25 4.41 6.72 12.87
CA ARG A 25 3.01 6.56 13.31
C ARG A 25 2.52 5.11 13.23
N ARG A 26 3.14 4.27 12.39
CA ARG A 26 2.91 2.81 12.40
C ARG A 26 3.43 2.11 13.66
N GLY A 27 4.13 2.81 14.52
CA GLY A 27 4.99 2.32 15.60
C GLY A 27 4.35 1.50 16.71
N GLU A 28 3.02 1.38 16.79
CA GLU A 28 2.36 0.38 17.62
C GLU A 28 1.45 -0.47 16.73
N ILE A 29 2.04 -1.53 16.19
CA ILE A 29 1.27 -2.59 15.56
C ILE A 29 0.43 -3.21 16.67
N PRO A 30 -0.91 -3.33 16.53
CA PRO A 30 -1.75 -4.01 17.50
C PRO A 30 -1.22 -5.40 17.84
N ASP A 31 -1.35 -5.80 19.11
CA ASP A 31 -0.76 -7.06 19.58
C ASP A 31 -1.26 -8.29 18.82
N VAL A 32 -2.50 -8.27 18.36
CA VAL A 32 -3.05 -9.32 17.48
C VAL A 32 -2.26 -9.44 16.17
N LEU A 33 -1.71 -8.34 15.65
CA LEU A 33 -0.88 -8.34 14.46
C LEU A 33 0.59 -8.69 14.75
N LYS A 34 1.05 -8.44 16.00
CA LYS A 34 2.40 -8.84 16.45
C LYS A 34 2.51 -10.34 16.70
N GLN A 35 1.46 -10.96 17.23
CA GLN A 35 1.41 -12.40 17.53
C GLN A 35 1.54 -13.27 16.27
N ALA A 36 1.24 -12.73 15.13
CA ALA A 36 1.36 -13.40 13.84
C ALA A 36 2.82 -13.55 13.33
N GLY A 37 3.83 -13.33 14.18
CA GLY A 37 5.26 -13.41 13.84
C GLY A 37 5.85 -12.10 13.36
N SER A 38 7.13 -12.09 12.98
CA SER A 38 7.87 -10.92 12.48
C SER A 38 7.32 -10.41 11.14
N HIS A 39 6.11 -9.86 11.17
CA HIS A 39 5.47 -9.35 9.95
C HIS A 39 6.07 -8.01 9.58
N GLY A 40 6.86 -8.03 8.53
CA GLY A 40 7.47 -6.84 7.95
C GLY A 40 6.44 -5.91 7.30
N GLU A 41 6.93 -4.81 6.76
CA GLU A 41 6.12 -3.77 6.08
C GLU A 41 5.19 -4.34 4.99
N ARG A 42 5.58 -5.46 4.35
CA ARG A 42 4.80 -6.12 3.29
C ARG A 42 3.48 -6.71 3.81
N HIS A 43 3.50 -7.35 4.98
CA HIS A 43 2.31 -7.90 5.62
C HIS A 43 1.33 -6.79 6.00
N ILE A 44 1.85 -5.71 6.60
CA ILE A 44 1.05 -4.53 6.94
C ILE A 44 0.47 -3.89 5.66
N GLY A 45 1.24 -3.82 4.59
CA GLY A 45 0.80 -3.32 3.29
C GLY A 45 -0.40 -4.09 2.74
N VAL A 46 -0.35 -5.42 2.80
CA VAL A 46 -1.47 -6.30 2.39
C VAL A 46 -2.70 -6.08 3.26
N LEU A 47 -2.55 -6.04 4.59
CA LEU A 47 -3.67 -5.81 5.51
C LEU A 47 -4.32 -4.44 5.30
N ILE A 48 -3.52 -3.38 5.13
CA ILE A 48 -4.03 -2.04 4.82
C ILE A 48 -4.73 -2.02 3.47
N SER A 49 -4.18 -2.67 2.45
CA SER A 49 -4.81 -2.78 1.14
C SER A 49 -6.19 -3.43 1.22
N LEU A 50 -6.31 -4.52 1.97
CA LEU A 50 -7.60 -5.19 2.21
C LEU A 50 -8.58 -4.30 2.99
N ALA A 51 -8.09 -3.53 3.97
CA ALA A 51 -8.92 -2.63 4.77
C ALA A 51 -9.48 -1.45 3.98
N ILE A 52 -8.70 -0.94 3.02
CA ILE A 52 -9.09 0.27 2.25
C ILE A 52 -9.87 -0.11 1.00
N MET A 53 -9.41 -1.13 0.28
CA MET A 53 -9.89 -1.47 -1.06
C MET A 53 -10.78 -2.72 -1.07
N GLY A 54 -11.01 -3.33 0.10
CA GLY A 54 -11.82 -4.54 0.24
C GLY A 54 -11.12 -5.82 -0.21
N PRO A 55 -11.85 -6.96 -0.19
CA PRO A 55 -11.38 -8.27 -0.60
C PRO A 55 -10.76 -8.27 -2.00
N ALA A 56 -9.76 -9.11 -2.21
CA ALA A 56 -9.03 -9.16 -3.47
C ALA A 56 -8.40 -10.54 -3.72
N THR A 57 -8.14 -10.87 -4.97
CA THR A 57 -7.31 -12.02 -5.32
C THR A 57 -5.84 -11.76 -5.00
N VAL A 58 -5.04 -12.84 -4.89
CA VAL A 58 -3.58 -12.72 -4.69
C VAL A 58 -2.92 -11.87 -5.78
N SER A 59 -3.35 -12.00 -7.03
CA SER A 59 -2.81 -11.22 -8.15
C SER A 59 -3.16 -9.72 -8.04
N GLU A 60 -4.37 -9.40 -7.57
CA GLU A 60 -4.77 -8.02 -7.30
C GLU A 60 -4.00 -7.44 -6.12
N LEU A 61 -3.80 -8.21 -5.05
CA LEU A 61 -2.98 -7.79 -3.91
C LEU A 61 -1.53 -7.54 -4.33
N ALA A 62 -0.95 -8.41 -5.16
CA ALA A 62 0.39 -8.23 -5.71
C ALA A 62 0.51 -6.85 -6.41
N ARG A 63 -0.44 -6.52 -7.28
CA ARG A 63 -0.50 -5.24 -7.98
C ARG A 63 -0.69 -4.05 -7.03
N ARG A 64 -1.62 -4.16 -6.06
CA ARG A 64 -1.93 -3.09 -5.10
C ARG A 64 -0.76 -2.76 -4.17
N THR A 65 0.07 -3.78 -3.87
CA THR A 65 1.18 -3.68 -2.91
C THR A 65 2.56 -3.67 -3.57
N GLU A 66 2.60 -3.66 -4.92
CA GLU A 66 3.83 -3.67 -5.72
C GLU A 66 4.75 -4.88 -5.40
N LEU A 67 4.13 -6.01 -5.04
CA LEU A 67 4.81 -7.29 -4.83
C LEU A 67 4.73 -8.14 -6.10
N SER A 68 5.70 -9.05 -6.27
CA SER A 68 5.50 -10.14 -7.23
C SER A 68 4.38 -11.06 -6.75
N THR A 69 3.69 -11.74 -7.68
CA THR A 69 2.61 -12.67 -7.34
C THR A 69 3.09 -13.78 -6.38
N ALA A 70 4.33 -14.25 -6.56
CA ALA A 70 4.93 -15.24 -5.67
C ALA A 70 5.10 -14.70 -4.24
N HIS A 71 5.60 -13.47 -4.08
CA HIS A 71 5.73 -12.82 -2.79
C HIS A 71 4.37 -12.52 -2.15
N ALA A 72 3.40 -12.04 -2.91
CA ALA A 72 2.04 -11.81 -2.41
C ALA A 72 1.41 -13.10 -1.91
N SER A 73 1.59 -14.22 -2.65
CA SER A 73 1.12 -15.55 -2.24
C SER A 73 1.75 -16.02 -0.92
N LEU A 74 3.07 -15.80 -0.75
CA LEU A 74 3.79 -16.11 0.49
C LEU A 74 3.23 -15.32 1.66
N VAL A 75 3.14 -13.98 1.51
CA VAL A 75 2.62 -13.07 2.54
C VAL A 75 1.19 -13.43 2.93
N VAL A 76 0.31 -13.67 1.95
CA VAL A 76 -1.07 -14.11 2.20
C VAL A 76 -1.11 -15.44 2.92
N GLY A 77 -0.24 -16.39 2.56
CA GLY A 77 -0.12 -17.68 3.25
C GLY A 77 0.30 -17.54 4.72
N GLU A 78 1.21 -16.63 5.02
CA GLU A 78 1.65 -16.32 6.38
C GLU A 78 0.55 -15.62 7.19
N LEU A 79 -0.14 -14.62 6.59
CA LEU A 79 -1.26 -13.94 7.22
C LEU A 79 -2.44 -14.90 7.50
N ALA A 80 -2.72 -15.83 6.58
CA ALA A 80 -3.78 -16.83 6.78
C ALA A 80 -3.43 -17.79 7.92
N ARG A 81 -2.17 -18.29 7.98
CA ARG A 81 -1.70 -19.13 9.10
C ARG A 81 -1.77 -18.40 10.44
N ALA A 82 -1.60 -17.10 10.43
CA ALA A 82 -1.72 -16.24 11.60
C ALA A 82 -3.17 -15.87 11.96
N GLY A 83 -4.17 -16.31 11.16
CA GLY A 83 -5.58 -15.98 11.38
C GLY A 83 -5.95 -14.53 11.14
N LEU A 84 -5.15 -13.79 10.35
CA LEU A 84 -5.37 -12.37 10.06
C LEU A 84 -6.14 -12.14 8.78
N VAL A 85 -6.15 -13.11 7.88
CA VAL A 85 -6.93 -13.09 6.64
C VAL A 85 -7.62 -14.42 6.44
N ASP A 86 -8.79 -14.37 5.82
CA ASP A 86 -9.56 -15.51 5.35
C ASP A 86 -9.36 -15.69 3.84
N ARG A 87 -9.49 -16.92 3.36
CA ARG A 87 -9.35 -17.27 1.94
C ARG A 87 -10.59 -18.03 1.54
N ASP A 88 -11.45 -17.39 0.79
CA ASP A 88 -12.72 -17.95 0.34
C ASP A 88 -12.79 -18.02 -1.18
N HIS A 89 -13.67 -18.86 -1.69
CA HIS A 89 -14.00 -18.84 -3.10
C HIS A 89 -14.86 -17.63 -3.45
N ASP A 90 -14.57 -17.01 -4.59
CA ASP A 90 -15.40 -15.92 -5.11
C ASP A 90 -16.84 -16.44 -5.35
N GLU A 91 -17.84 -15.68 -4.91
CA GLU A 91 -19.25 -16.05 -5.07
C GLU A 91 -19.68 -16.17 -6.53
N ARG A 92 -19.04 -15.39 -7.41
CA ARG A 92 -19.35 -15.35 -8.85
C ARG A 92 -18.52 -16.32 -9.67
N ASP A 93 -17.29 -16.62 -9.23
CA ASP A 93 -16.39 -17.56 -9.88
C ASP A 93 -15.64 -18.40 -8.84
N ARG A 94 -16.17 -19.57 -8.54
CA ARG A 94 -15.61 -20.50 -7.56
C ARG A 94 -14.18 -20.99 -7.88
N ARG A 95 -13.66 -20.70 -9.06
CA ARG A 95 -12.26 -21.00 -9.43
C ARG A 95 -11.30 -19.95 -8.87
N ARG A 96 -11.82 -18.79 -8.48
CA ARG A 96 -11.01 -17.69 -7.92
C ARG A 96 -11.05 -17.74 -6.40
N ILE A 97 -9.87 -17.62 -5.81
CA ILE A 97 -9.72 -17.45 -4.36
C ILE A 97 -9.60 -15.96 -4.08
N VAL A 98 -10.46 -15.48 -3.21
CA VAL A 98 -10.48 -14.11 -2.70
C VAL A 98 -9.96 -14.11 -1.28
N VAL A 99 -9.15 -13.15 -0.96
CA VAL A 99 -8.57 -12.90 0.37
C VAL A 99 -9.30 -11.72 0.99
N SER A 100 -9.74 -11.88 2.22
CA SER A 100 -10.37 -10.82 3.03
C SER A 100 -9.70 -10.71 4.39
N LEU A 101 -9.92 -9.62 5.10
CA LEU A 101 -9.53 -9.53 6.51
C LEU A 101 -10.38 -10.51 7.33
N SER A 102 -9.74 -11.22 8.24
CA SER A 102 -10.48 -12.04 9.22
C SER A 102 -11.28 -11.17 10.18
N GLY A 103 -12.34 -11.75 10.75
CA GLY A 103 -13.13 -11.07 11.79
C GLY A 103 -12.29 -10.63 12.99
N ALA A 104 -11.24 -11.39 13.34
CA ALA A 104 -10.32 -11.06 14.42
C ALA A 104 -9.38 -9.89 14.09
N ALA A 105 -8.95 -9.76 12.83
CA ALA A 105 -8.05 -8.70 12.39
C ALA A 105 -8.77 -7.38 12.09
N THR A 106 -10.02 -7.43 11.68
CA THR A 106 -10.80 -6.26 11.21
C THR A 106 -10.79 -5.09 12.21
N PRO A 107 -11.09 -5.26 13.52
CA PRO A 107 -11.09 -4.14 14.46
C PRO A 107 -9.70 -3.50 14.63
N ALA A 108 -8.66 -4.32 14.71
CA ALA A 108 -7.29 -3.86 14.90
C ALA A 108 -6.77 -3.08 13.68
N VAL A 109 -7.09 -3.56 12.47
CA VAL A 109 -6.72 -2.90 11.22
C VAL A 109 -7.53 -1.61 11.02
N ALA A 110 -8.81 -1.60 11.41
CA ALA A 110 -9.63 -0.40 11.37
C ALA A 110 -9.10 0.70 12.30
N GLU A 111 -8.70 0.36 13.53
CA GLU A 111 -8.10 1.31 14.47
C GLU A 111 -6.75 1.85 13.95
N MET A 112 -5.90 0.98 13.40
CA MET A 112 -4.65 1.39 12.77
C MET A 112 -4.90 2.34 11.59
N ARG A 113 -5.89 2.05 10.74
CA ARG A 113 -6.30 2.92 9.63
C ARG A 113 -6.77 4.28 10.14
N LYS A 114 -7.68 4.32 11.12
CA LYS A 114 -8.20 5.56 11.72
C LYS A 114 -7.06 6.43 12.24
N ARG A 115 -6.14 5.86 13.00
CA ARG A 115 -4.97 6.56 13.54
C ARG A 115 -4.07 7.11 12.43
N ASN A 116 -3.83 6.34 11.37
CA ASN A 116 -2.97 6.75 10.26
C ASN A 116 -3.64 7.82 9.37
N SER A 117 -4.96 7.79 9.22
CA SER A 117 -5.69 8.79 8.42
C SER A 117 -5.98 10.10 9.15
N ALA A 118 -5.92 10.12 10.49
CA ALA A 118 -6.26 11.32 11.27
C ALA A 118 -5.51 12.60 10.82
N PRO A 119 -4.18 12.61 10.60
CA PRO A 119 -3.50 13.82 10.13
C PRO A 119 -3.83 14.19 8.69
N LEU A 120 -4.17 13.20 7.85
CA LEU A 120 -4.62 13.48 6.48
C LEU A 120 -6.00 14.12 6.50
N LEU A 121 -6.90 13.64 7.34
CA LEU A 121 -8.23 14.24 7.53
C LEU A 121 -8.12 15.65 8.06
N GLN A 122 -7.24 15.89 9.05
CA GLN A 122 -6.98 17.22 9.57
C GLN A 122 -6.45 18.14 8.47
N PHE A 123 -5.43 17.72 7.71
CA PHE A 123 -4.88 18.50 6.61
C PHE A 123 -5.94 18.83 5.56
N LEU A 124 -6.73 17.84 5.13
CA LEU A 124 -7.78 18.06 4.14
C LEU A 124 -8.89 19.00 4.65
N SER A 125 -9.17 19.02 5.96
CA SER A 125 -10.14 19.96 6.54
C SER A 125 -9.66 21.41 6.59
N GLU A 126 -8.38 21.69 6.35
CA GLU A 126 -7.80 23.02 6.24
C GLU A 126 -7.90 23.60 4.81
N LEU A 127 -8.26 22.77 3.84
CA LEU A 127 -8.42 23.12 2.43
C LEU A 127 -9.89 23.28 2.08
N ASP A 128 -10.19 24.10 1.09
CA ASP A 128 -11.50 24.04 0.44
C ASP A 128 -11.63 22.79 -0.44
N ASP A 129 -12.87 22.41 -0.79
CA ASP A 129 -13.15 21.17 -1.55
C ASP A 129 -12.38 21.13 -2.87
N SER A 130 -12.27 22.26 -3.59
CA SER A 130 -11.55 22.36 -4.86
C SER A 130 -10.03 22.23 -4.69
N GLU A 131 -9.48 22.75 -3.60
CA GLU A 131 -8.06 22.61 -3.26
C GLU A 131 -7.74 21.18 -2.87
N ALA A 132 -8.62 20.54 -2.08
CA ALA A 132 -8.48 19.16 -1.67
C ALA A 132 -8.51 18.20 -2.87
N GLU A 133 -9.47 18.35 -3.79
CA GLU A 133 -9.53 17.56 -5.02
C GLU A 133 -8.29 17.76 -5.89
N ARG A 134 -7.87 19.01 -6.13
CA ARG A 134 -6.64 19.29 -6.90
C ARG A 134 -5.39 18.68 -6.25
N PHE A 135 -5.30 18.70 -4.93
CA PHE A 135 -4.19 18.08 -4.22
C PHE A 135 -4.16 16.57 -4.46
N ILE A 136 -5.31 15.90 -4.37
CA ILE A 136 -5.45 14.46 -4.61
C ILE A 136 -5.07 14.12 -6.05
N ASP A 137 -5.61 14.84 -7.05
CA ASP A 137 -5.30 14.64 -8.47
C ASP A 137 -3.80 14.76 -8.77
N HIS A 138 -3.14 15.78 -8.20
CA HIS A 138 -1.69 15.97 -8.38
C HIS A 138 -0.89 14.84 -7.72
N LEU A 139 -1.31 14.37 -6.56
CA LEU A 139 -0.66 13.26 -5.86
C LEU A 139 -0.83 11.94 -6.62
N GLU A 140 -2.02 11.67 -7.15
CA GLU A 140 -2.30 10.50 -7.99
C GLU A 140 -1.43 10.51 -9.25
N ARG A 141 -1.32 11.68 -9.90
CA ARG A 141 -0.46 11.85 -11.07
C ARG A 141 1.02 11.62 -10.73
N LEU A 142 1.50 12.13 -9.59
CA LEU A 142 2.87 11.88 -9.13
C LEU A 142 3.12 10.39 -8.89
N VAL A 143 2.21 9.71 -8.23
CA VAL A 143 2.26 8.24 -8.00
C VAL A 143 2.30 7.48 -9.33
N ALA A 144 1.47 7.87 -10.31
CA ALA A 144 1.45 7.24 -11.62
C ALA A 144 2.79 7.39 -12.37
N LEU A 145 3.40 8.57 -12.32
CA LEU A 145 4.72 8.83 -12.92
C LEU A 145 5.81 7.96 -12.29
N LEU A 146 5.85 7.89 -10.95
CA LEU A 146 6.83 7.07 -10.23
C LEU A 146 6.69 5.57 -10.55
N ARG A 147 5.45 5.09 -10.72
CA ARG A 147 5.18 3.69 -11.11
C ARG A 147 5.63 3.39 -12.53
N ALA A 148 5.41 4.31 -13.45
CA ALA A 148 5.81 4.15 -14.84
C ALA A 148 7.35 4.04 -14.99
N GLU A 149 8.10 4.87 -14.26
CA GLU A 149 9.57 4.83 -14.25
C GLU A 149 10.10 3.51 -13.65
N ASN A 150 9.53 3.05 -12.54
CA ASN A 150 9.91 1.77 -11.93
C ASN A 150 9.65 0.57 -12.84
N SER A 151 8.57 0.61 -13.62
CA SER A 151 8.25 -0.45 -14.60
C SER A 151 9.25 -0.47 -15.75
N SER A 152 9.71 0.69 -16.22
CA SER A 152 10.69 0.81 -17.28
C SER A 152 12.10 0.37 -16.81
N ALA A 153 12.46 0.65 -15.57
CA ALA A 153 13.75 0.26 -15.00
C ALA A 153 13.86 -1.25 -14.72
N ASN A 154 12.75 -1.96 -14.60
CA ASN A 154 12.71 -3.39 -14.27
C ASN A 154 12.47 -4.30 -15.50
N SER A 155 12.46 -3.75 -16.70
CA SER A 155 12.43 -4.53 -17.95
C SER A 155 13.83 -5.11 -18.20
N PRO A 156 14.01 -6.44 -18.32
CA PRO A 156 15.31 -7.02 -18.63
C PRO A 156 15.78 -6.53 -20.00
N GLU A 157 17.02 -6.05 -20.07
CA GLU A 157 17.67 -5.75 -21.35
C GLU A 157 17.56 -6.97 -22.28
N PRO A 158 17.24 -6.77 -23.57
CA PRO A 158 17.29 -7.86 -24.53
C PRO A 158 18.71 -8.39 -24.59
N THR A 159 18.88 -9.64 -24.18
CA THR A 159 20.16 -10.37 -24.31
C THR A 159 20.54 -10.36 -25.77
N VAL A 160 21.50 -9.52 -26.13
CA VAL A 160 22.11 -9.54 -27.48
C VAL A 160 22.91 -10.83 -27.58
N THR A 161 22.29 -11.83 -28.17
CA THR A 161 22.98 -13.05 -28.61
C THR A 161 23.83 -12.63 -29.79
N SER A 162 25.12 -12.45 -29.59
CA SER A 162 26.09 -12.35 -30.69
C SER A 162 26.29 -13.72 -31.33
N PRO A 163 26.45 -13.76 -32.66
CA PRO A 163 26.59 -14.98 -33.45
C PRO A 163 27.93 -15.71 -33.22
#